data_9c417528f078106072c3c9a981679ab0
#
_entry.id   9c417528f078106072c3c9a981679ab0
#
_cell.length_a   1.000
_cell.length_b   1.000
_cell.length_c   1.000
_cell.angle_alpha   90.00
_cell.angle_beta   90.00
_cell.angle_gamma   90.00
#
_symmetry.space_group_name_H-M   'P 1'
#
loop_
_entity.id
_entity.type
_entity.pdbx_description
1 polymer ?
#
loop_
_entity_poly.entity_id
_entity_poly.type
_entity_poly.pdbx_seq_one_letter_code
_entity_poly.pdbx_strand_id
1 'polypeptide(L)'
;MYDQPISADVRELLRRAYAAFNARDIEAVLSMMHPDVEWPNGMEGGYVYGHDGVRAYWTRQWNLIDPIVEPQAFSTEPDGRILVEVHQRVLDKDGGTLLDGRVQHIYSVRDGLVRHMEIRDPSEDVGSQVP
;
A
#
# COMPACT_ATOMS: atom_id res chain seq x y z
N MET A 1 -2.24 -25.64 -11.77
CA MET A 1 -3.37 -24.89 -11.92
C MET A 1 -3.01 -23.52 -12.46
N TYR A 2 -3.91 -22.70 -12.64
CA TYR A 2 -3.67 -21.43 -13.26
C TYR A 2 -4.11 -20.31 -12.34
N ASP A 3 -3.58 -19.13 -12.63
CA ASP A 3 -3.91 -17.98 -11.84
C ASP A 3 -5.31 -17.52 -12.13
N GLN A 4 -6.00 -17.11 -11.08
CA GLN A 4 -7.28 -16.47 -11.23
C GLN A 4 -7.05 -15.01 -11.59
N PRO A 5 -7.80 -14.47 -12.54
CA PRO A 5 -7.72 -13.04 -12.78
C PRO A 5 -8.24 -12.28 -11.55
N ILE A 6 -7.70 -11.10 -11.34
CA ILE A 6 -8.18 -10.24 -10.27
C ILE A 6 -9.60 -9.82 -10.61
N SER A 7 -10.52 -9.94 -9.65
CA SER A 7 -11.89 -9.52 -9.90
C SER A 7 -11.94 -8.02 -10.11
N ALA A 8 -12.91 -7.58 -10.92
CA ALA A 8 -13.09 -6.16 -11.18
C ALA A 8 -13.39 -5.40 -9.90
N ASP A 9 -14.12 -6.05 -8.97
CA ASP A 9 -14.48 -5.41 -7.69
C ASP A 9 -13.25 -5.15 -6.83
N VAL A 10 -12.32 -6.10 -6.76
CA VAL A 10 -11.11 -5.94 -5.96
C VAL A 10 -10.21 -4.89 -6.59
N ARG A 11 -10.08 -4.93 -7.92
CA ARG A 11 -9.27 -3.93 -8.60
C ARG A 11 -9.80 -2.53 -8.35
N GLU A 12 -11.11 -2.36 -8.44
CA GLU A 12 -11.73 -1.07 -8.21
C GLU A 12 -11.57 -0.63 -6.76
N LEU A 13 -11.74 -1.57 -5.82
CA LEU A 13 -11.52 -1.29 -4.41
C LEU A 13 -10.13 -0.71 -4.18
N LEU A 14 -9.11 -1.36 -4.75
CA LEU A 14 -7.74 -0.90 -4.55
C LEU A 14 -7.48 0.44 -5.23
N ARG A 15 -8.01 0.64 -6.44
CA ARG A 15 -7.85 1.94 -7.11
C ARG A 15 -8.43 3.06 -6.28
N ARG A 16 -9.61 2.84 -5.72
CA ARG A 16 -10.25 3.85 -4.89
C ARG A 16 -9.47 4.09 -3.60
N ALA A 17 -8.87 3.04 -3.05
CA ALA A 17 -8.05 3.19 -1.85
C ALA A 17 -6.82 4.07 -2.13
N TYR A 18 -6.14 3.85 -3.25
CA TYR A 18 -5.00 4.69 -3.62
C TYR A 18 -5.42 6.14 -3.85
N ALA A 19 -6.54 6.34 -4.55
CA ALA A 19 -7.01 7.69 -4.80
C ALA A 19 -7.36 8.41 -3.49
N ALA A 20 -8.02 7.72 -2.56
CA ALA A 20 -8.38 8.31 -1.28
C ALA A 20 -7.14 8.61 -0.44
N PHE A 21 -6.15 7.72 -0.47
CA PHE A 21 -4.89 7.95 0.24
C PHE A 21 -4.21 9.22 -0.28
N ASN A 22 -4.10 9.34 -1.59
CA ASN A 22 -3.46 10.52 -2.19
C ASN A 22 -4.24 11.79 -1.91
N ALA A 23 -5.56 11.68 -1.77
CA ALA A 23 -6.40 12.81 -1.42
C ALA A 23 -6.39 13.11 0.08
N ARG A 24 -5.68 12.30 0.87
CA ARG A 24 -5.61 12.44 2.33
C ARG A 24 -6.96 12.20 3.01
N ASP A 25 -7.80 11.39 2.37
CA ASP A 25 -9.12 11.06 2.91
C ASP A 25 -9.02 9.77 3.72
N ILE A 26 -8.58 9.90 4.96
CA ILE A 26 -8.33 8.77 5.84
C ILE A 26 -9.58 7.91 6.01
N GLU A 27 -10.72 8.54 6.27
CA GLU A 27 -11.92 7.77 6.58
C GLU A 27 -12.39 6.96 5.37
N ALA A 28 -12.23 7.51 4.17
CA ALA A 28 -12.58 6.76 2.97
C ALA A 28 -11.69 5.53 2.81
N VAL A 29 -10.38 5.67 3.06
CA VAL A 29 -9.49 4.52 2.96
C VAL A 29 -9.83 3.49 4.04
N LEU A 30 -10.06 3.93 5.27
CA LEU A 30 -10.36 3.02 6.37
C LEU A 30 -11.64 2.25 6.10
N SER A 31 -12.61 2.86 5.42
CA SER A 31 -13.86 2.18 5.09
C SER A 31 -13.64 1.00 4.15
N MET A 32 -12.50 0.94 3.48
CA MET A 32 -12.12 -0.15 2.57
C MET A 32 -11.23 -1.17 3.26
N MET A 33 -10.94 -0.98 4.53
CA MET A 33 -10.07 -1.86 5.30
C MET A 33 -10.89 -2.68 6.29
N HIS A 34 -10.48 -3.94 6.42
CA HIS A 34 -11.08 -4.84 7.41
C HIS A 34 -10.80 -4.28 8.82
N PRO A 35 -11.72 -4.48 9.78
CA PRO A 35 -11.47 -4.01 11.14
C PRO A 35 -10.18 -4.55 11.77
N ASP A 36 -9.74 -5.73 11.32
CA ASP A 36 -8.52 -6.36 11.83
C ASP A 36 -7.34 -6.15 10.90
N VAL A 37 -7.35 -5.09 10.10
CA VAL A 37 -6.31 -4.84 9.10
C VAL A 37 -4.92 -4.79 9.74
N GLU A 38 -3.95 -5.33 9.01
CA GLU A 38 -2.53 -5.26 9.38
C GLU A 38 -1.84 -4.46 8.29
N TRP A 39 -1.27 -3.34 8.67
CA TRP A 39 -0.68 -2.42 7.71
C TRP A 39 0.79 -2.18 8.04
N PRO A 40 1.68 -2.23 7.05
CA PRO A 40 3.11 -2.07 7.35
C PRO A 40 3.44 -0.65 7.77
N ASN A 41 4.28 -0.56 8.80
CA ASN A 41 4.77 0.71 9.29
C ASN A 41 6.10 0.99 8.61
N GLY A 42 6.05 1.74 7.51
CA GLY A 42 7.24 2.02 6.71
C GLY A 42 8.19 3.01 7.37
N MET A 43 7.76 3.69 8.41
CA MET A 43 8.60 4.66 9.10
C MET A 43 9.42 4.03 10.22
N GLU A 44 8.84 3.10 10.96
CA GLU A 44 9.46 2.57 12.16
C GLU A 44 9.66 1.07 12.14
N GLY A 45 9.16 0.40 11.09
CA GLY A 45 9.24 -1.04 10.98
C GLY A 45 8.05 -1.72 11.65
N GLY A 46 7.84 -2.99 11.28
CA GLY A 46 6.72 -3.76 11.81
C GLY A 46 5.41 -3.35 11.18
N TYR A 47 4.35 -3.48 11.95
CA TYR A 47 2.98 -3.25 11.49
C TYR A 47 2.21 -2.42 12.48
N VAL A 48 1.17 -1.74 11.98
CA VAL A 48 0.13 -1.15 12.81
C VAL A 48 -1.15 -1.94 12.55
N TYR A 49 -2.07 -1.92 13.52
CA TYR A 49 -3.20 -2.84 13.52
C TYR A 49 -4.50 -2.11 13.71
N GLY A 50 -5.50 -2.52 12.92
CA GLY A 50 -6.85 -1.99 13.02
C GLY A 50 -6.96 -0.57 12.51
N HIS A 51 -8.20 -0.06 12.47
CA HIS A 51 -8.44 1.28 11.95
C HIS A 51 -7.74 2.36 12.77
N ASP A 52 -7.79 2.23 14.08
CA ASP A 52 -7.18 3.26 14.94
C ASP A 52 -5.65 3.29 14.78
N GLY A 53 -5.03 2.10 14.65
CA GLY A 53 -3.60 2.03 14.44
C GLY A 53 -3.18 2.66 13.12
N VAL A 54 -3.93 2.37 12.06
CA VAL A 54 -3.64 2.94 10.74
C VAL A 54 -3.88 4.44 10.74
N ARG A 55 -4.97 4.88 11.34
CA ARG A 55 -5.28 6.32 11.42
C ARG A 55 -4.18 7.09 12.12
N ALA A 56 -3.72 6.57 13.25
CA ALA A 56 -2.66 7.24 14.01
C ALA A 56 -1.36 7.27 13.22
N TYR A 57 -1.04 6.17 12.54
CA TYR A 57 0.19 6.07 11.75
C TYR A 57 0.18 7.08 10.60
N TRP A 58 -0.92 7.14 9.84
CA TRP A 58 -0.97 8.04 8.69
C TRP A 58 -1.04 9.50 9.12
N THR A 59 -1.74 9.79 10.21
CA THR A 59 -1.78 11.16 10.72
C THR A 59 -0.37 11.63 11.06
N ARG A 60 0.41 10.75 11.71
CA ARG A 60 1.79 11.08 12.04
C ARG A 60 2.65 11.21 10.80
N GLN A 61 2.50 10.27 9.86
CA GLN A 61 3.28 10.27 8.63
C GLN A 61 3.03 11.54 7.81
N TRP A 62 1.77 11.90 7.65
CA TRP A 62 1.41 13.05 6.82
C TRP A 62 1.76 14.39 7.46
N ASN A 63 2.08 14.40 8.73
CA ASN A 63 2.62 15.59 9.38
C ASN A 63 4.11 15.78 9.07
N LEU A 64 4.78 14.72 8.68
CA LEU A 64 6.22 14.74 8.47
C LEU A 64 6.59 14.74 6.99
N ILE A 65 5.83 14.03 6.17
CA ILE A 65 6.14 13.85 4.75
C ILE A 65 4.84 13.84 3.96
N ASP A 66 4.97 13.96 2.63
CA ASP A 66 3.86 13.86 1.70
C ASP A 66 4.11 12.71 0.75
N PRO A 67 3.62 11.50 1.07
CA PRO A 67 3.75 10.36 0.17
C PRO A 67 2.66 10.38 -0.89
N ILE A 68 3.03 10.03 -2.11
CA ILE A 68 2.11 9.90 -3.24
C ILE A 68 2.34 8.52 -3.84
N VAL A 69 1.27 7.76 -4.01
CA VAL A 69 1.35 6.39 -4.50
C VAL A 69 0.45 6.24 -5.71
N GLU A 70 1.01 5.78 -6.82
CA GLU A 70 0.26 5.62 -8.06
C GLU A 70 0.35 4.17 -8.52
N PRO A 71 -0.79 3.45 -8.52
CA PRO A 71 -0.78 2.06 -8.98
C PRO A 71 -0.53 2.01 -10.48
N GLN A 72 0.38 1.15 -10.90
CA GLN A 72 0.79 1.03 -12.30
C GLN A 72 0.26 -0.24 -12.94
N ALA A 73 0.22 -1.34 -12.19
CA ALA A 73 -0.21 -2.61 -12.73
C ALA A 73 -0.68 -3.51 -11.59
N PHE A 74 -1.64 -4.37 -11.90
CA PHE A 74 -2.21 -5.31 -10.94
C PHE A 74 -2.01 -6.72 -11.45
N SER A 75 -1.64 -7.64 -10.58
CA SER A 75 -1.51 -9.05 -10.91
C SER A 75 -1.79 -9.90 -9.67
N THR A 76 -1.79 -11.21 -9.88
CA THR A 76 -2.08 -12.14 -8.80
C THR A 76 -0.82 -12.93 -8.46
N GLU A 77 -0.51 -13.02 -7.16
CA GLU A 77 0.57 -13.86 -6.69
C GLU A 77 0.16 -15.33 -6.74
N PRO A 78 1.14 -16.25 -6.77
CA PRO A 78 0.81 -17.69 -6.80
C PRO A 78 -0.09 -18.14 -5.66
N ASP A 79 -0.02 -17.49 -4.51
CA ASP A 79 -0.85 -17.84 -3.35
C ASP A 79 -2.20 -17.13 -3.34
N GLY A 80 -2.52 -16.38 -4.40
CA GLY A 80 -3.81 -15.72 -4.52
C GLY A 80 -3.82 -14.28 -4.01
N ARG A 81 -2.75 -13.81 -3.40
CA ARG A 81 -2.68 -12.41 -3.00
C ARG A 81 -2.58 -11.53 -4.23
N ILE A 82 -2.88 -10.25 -4.06
CA ILE A 82 -2.87 -9.31 -5.18
C ILE A 82 -1.61 -8.47 -5.11
N LEU A 83 -0.87 -8.44 -6.21
CA LEU A 83 0.33 -7.64 -6.32
C LEU A 83 0.00 -6.37 -7.09
N VAL A 84 0.38 -5.22 -6.55
CA VAL A 84 0.24 -3.94 -7.22
C VAL A 84 1.63 -3.36 -7.40
N GLU A 85 1.99 -3.05 -8.64
CA GLU A 85 3.20 -2.30 -8.93
C GLU A 85 2.88 -0.84 -8.71
N VAL A 86 3.66 -0.16 -7.91
CA VAL A 86 3.36 1.19 -7.48
C VAL A 86 4.54 2.11 -7.77
N HIS A 87 4.25 3.26 -8.37
CA HIS A 87 5.21 4.34 -8.43
C HIS A 87 5.01 5.18 -7.17
N GLN A 88 6.04 5.28 -6.36
CA GLN A 88 5.96 5.98 -5.09
C GLN A 88 6.87 7.18 -5.11
N ARG A 89 6.32 8.32 -4.73
CA ARG A 89 7.11 9.53 -4.49
C ARG A 89 6.87 9.96 -3.06
N VAL A 90 7.92 10.36 -2.40
CA VAL A 90 7.80 10.92 -1.06
C VAL A 90 8.44 12.30 -1.08
N LEU A 91 7.66 13.29 -0.72
CA LEU A 91 8.12 14.68 -0.69
C LEU A 91 8.24 15.14 0.75
N ASP A 92 9.16 16.06 1.00
CA ASP A 92 9.16 16.73 2.30
C ASP A 92 8.06 17.80 2.31
N LYS A 93 7.90 18.47 3.43
CA LYS A 93 6.80 19.42 3.57
C LYS A 93 7.02 20.70 2.77
N ASP A 94 8.22 20.90 2.26
CA ASP A 94 8.55 22.03 1.39
C ASP A 94 8.45 21.66 -0.08
N GLY A 95 8.07 20.43 -0.38
CA GLY A 95 7.90 19.97 -1.76
C GLY A 95 9.14 19.36 -2.38
N GLY A 96 10.22 19.25 -1.63
CA GLY A 96 11.43 18.59 -2.13
C GLY A 96 11.26 17.08 -2.19
N THR A 97 11.86 16.44 -3.18
CA THR A 97 11.76 15.01 -3.35
C THR A 97 12.73 14.29 -2.42
N LEU A 98 12.19 13.44 -1.55
CA LEU A 98 12.97 12.57 -0.69
C LEU A 98 13.16 11.19 -1.30
N LEU A 99 12.17 10.72 -2.05
CA LEU A 99 12.19 9.41 -2.66
C LEU A 99 11.36 9.44 -3.92
N ASP A 100 11.83 8.78 -4.96
CA ASP A 100 11.05 8.59 -6.19
C ASP A 100 11.47 7.24 -6.74
N GLY A 101 10.55 6.29 -6.73
CA GLY A 101 10.89 4.95 -7.18
C GLY A 101 9.69 4.04 -7.27
N ARG A 102 9.97 2.77 -7.38
CA ARG A 102 8.93 1.75 -7.49
C ARG A 102 8.95 0.85 -6.28
N VAL A 103 7.76 0.47 -5.84
CA VAL A 103 7.59 -0.53 -4.81
C VAL A 103 6.48 -1.46 -5.22
N GLN A 104 6.42 -2.62 -4.58
CA GLN A 104 5.33 -3.57 -4.78
C GLN A 104 4.53 -3.64 -3.49
N HIS A 105 3.22 -3.56 -3.63
CA HIS A 105 2.30 -3.76 -2.52
C HIS A 105 1.57 -5.08 -2.74
N ILE A 106 1.59 -5.94 -1.72
CA ILE A 106 0.96 -7.25 -1.83
C ILE A 106 -0.17 -7.31 -0.83
N TYR A 107 -1.37 -7.49 -1.34
CA TYR A 107 -2.59 -7.38 -0.55
C TYR A 107 -3.27 -8.72 -0.33
N SER A 108 -3.75 -8.90 0.90
CA SER A 108 -4.73 -9.94 1.19
C SER A 108 -6.08 -9.25 1.41
N VAL A 109 -7.10 -9.74 0.75
CA VAL A 109 -8.44 -9.18 0.83
C VAL A 109 -9.34 -10.22 1.49
N ARG A 110 -10.16 -9.78 2.45
CA ARG A 110 -11.05 -10.66 3.19
C ARG A 110 -12.39 -9.97 3.34
N ASP A 111 -13.46 -10.68 3.01
CA ASP A 111 -14.81 -10.12 3.09
C ASP A 111 -14.95 -8.85 2.26
N GLY A 112 -14.22 -8.77 1.14
CA GLY A 112 -14.27 -7.60 0.27
C GLY A 112 -13.49 -6.40 0.79
N LEU A 113 -12.67 -6.57 1.83
CA LEU A 113 -11.92 -5.47 2.45
C LEU A 113 -10.45 -5.84 2.55
N VAL A 114 -9.60 -4.81 2.58
CA VAL A 114 -8.16 -5.02 2.73
C VAL A 114 -7.88 -5.51 4.15
N ARG A 115 -7.28 -6.71 4.25
CA ARG A 115 -6.99 -7.32 5.54
C ARG A 115 -5.53 -7.21 5.92
N HIS A 116 -4.64 -7.25 4.93
CA HIS A 116 -3.20 -7.24 5.16
C HIS A 116 -2.52 -6.65 3.94
N MET A 117 -1.46 -5.90 4.18
CA MET A 117 -0.62 -5.42 3.08
C MET A 117 0.83 -5.59 3.48
N GLU A 118 1.63 -5.95 2.51
CA GLU A 118 3.05 -6.12 2.68
C GLU A 118 3.74 -5.30 1.60
N ILE A 119 4.81 -4.61 1.97
CA ILE A 119 5.61 -3.86 1.00
C ILE A 119 6.80 -4.71 0.62
N ARG A 120 6.98 -4.87 -0.69
CA ARG A 120 8.15 -5.54 -1.22
C ARG A 120 8.88 -4.54 -2.12
N ASP A 121 10.14 -4.34 -1.86
CA ASP A 121 10.94 -3.43 -2.67
C ASP A 121 11.55 -4.25 -3.80
N PRO A 122 11.16 -4.01 -5.07
CA PRO A 122 11.72 -4.77 -6.19
C PRO A 122 13.23 -4.66 -6.25
N SER A 123 13.79 -3.54 -5.82
CA SER A 123 15.23 -3.36 -5.86
C SER A 123 15.95 -4.23 -4.84
N GLU A 124 15.26 -4.75 -3.84
CA GLU A 124 15.87 -5.65 -2.87
C GLU A 124 16.24 -6.98 -3.50
N ASP A 125 15.41 -7.46 -4.43
CA ASP A 125 15.75 -8.69 -5.14
C ASP A 125 17.02 -8.52 -5.96
N VAL A 126 17.17 -7.35 -6.55
CA VAL A 126 18.37 -7.01 -7.29
C VAL A 126 19.49 -6.64 -6.33
N GLY A 127 19.13 -5.87 -5.31
CA GLY A 127 20.10 -5.39 -4.35
C GLY A 127 20.78 -6.49 -3.58
N SER A 128 20.08 -7.60 -3.34
CA SER A 128 20.68 -8.72 -2.64
C SER A 128 21.81 -9.35 -3.45
N GLN A 129 21.86 -9.10 -4.73
CA GLN A 129 22.89 -9.61 -5.62
C GLN A 129 24.03 -8.62 -5.82
N VAL A 130 23.86 -7.43 -5.35
CA VAL A 130 24.87 -6.38 -5.49
C VAL A 130 25.68 -6.34 -4.22
N PRO A 131 26.97 -6.36 -4.32
CA PRO A 131 27.84 -6.33 -3.15
C PRO A 131 27.63 -5.12 -2.27
#